data_6282e9bd9e93fe1a6dd2236e15ad7fc8
#
_entry.id   6282e9bd9e93fe1a6dd2236e15ad7fc8
#
_cell.length_a   1.000
_cell.length_b   1.000
_cell.length_c   1.000
_cell.angle_alpha   90.00
_cell.angle_beta   90.00
_cell.angle_gamma   90.00
#
_symmetry.space_group_name_H-M   'P 1'
#
loop_
_entity.id
_entity.type
_entity.pdbx_description
1 polymer ?
#
loop_
_entity_poly.entity_id
_entity_poly.type
_entity_poly.pdbx_seq_one_letter_code
_entity_poly.pdbx_strand_id
1 'polypeptide(L)'
;IAKPCGLSDLLDLIENRGIRAVVDCTHPFAAQVSHTAMLACDCTGISYIRLERETLKAADYPGVMRTPDFEAAARLVASLEGTVMLTIGVKHLPIFIDKRCGPNPRLVARVLPHPDSVARCLACGLAPEDIVALKGPFSVDFNRALFIEYGVTAVVTKESGTIGGTDAKLEAAAQLGIKSVLIERPRLNYSVVADTVQDVICYLFNQGCSTKGTALVDDKATAPLVRQSRH
;
A
#
# COMPACT_ATOMS: atom_id res chain seq x y z
N ILE A 1 -7.15 10.34 15.92
CA ILE A 1 -6.21 10.06 14.80
C ILE A 1 -5.41 11.34 14.63
N ALA A 2 -4.08 11.28 14.80
CA ALA A 2 -3.23 12.43 14.60
C ALA A 2 -3.31 12.87 13.12
N LYS A 3 -3.34 14.19 12.89
CA LYS A 3 -3.26 14.79 11.56
C LYS A 3 -1.97 14.31 10.88
N PRO A 4 -1.98 13.99 9.57
CA PRO A 4 -0.73 13.69 8.86
C PRO A 4 0.27 14.84 9.03
N CYS A 5 1.51 14.53 9.44
CA CYS A 5 2.58 15.50 9.54
C CYS A 5 2.89 16.07 8.15
N GLY A 6 2.87 17.40 8.04
CA GLY A 6 3.41 18.11 6.89
C GLY A 6 4.93 18.19 6.93
N LEU A 7 5.53 18.80 5.91
CA LEU A 7 6.99 18.98 5.86
C LEU A 7 7.49 19.80 7.06
N SER A 8 6.86 20.92 7.36
CA SER A 8 7.21 21.78 8.52
C SER A 8 7.16 20.99 9.83
N ASP A 9 6.08 20.22 10.05
CA ASP A 9 5.93 19.43 11.28
C ASP A 9 7.05 18.38 11.43
N LEU A 10 7.50 17.78 10.30
CA LEU A 10 8.60 16.80 10.32
C LEU A 10 9.95 17.46 10.54
N LEU A 11 10.22 18.63 9.95
CA LEU A 11 11.45 19.41 10.19
C LEU A 11 11.54 19.79 11.66
N ASP A 12 10.49 20.36 12.22
CA ASP A 12 10.41 20.74 13.63
C ASP A 12 10.64 19.53 14.55
N LEU A 13 10.05 18.37 14.20
CA LEU A 13 10.22 17.14 14.96
C LEU A 13 11.67 16.63 14.93
N ILE A 14 12.29 16.65 13.74
CA ILE A 14 13.67 16.21 13.54
C ILE A 14 14.63 17.06 14.38
N GLU A 15 14.50 18.38 14.29
CA GLU A 15 15.37 19.33 15.01
C GLU A 15 15.13 19.27 16.53
N ASN A 16 13.88 19.40 16.96
CA ASN A 16 13.57 19.50 18.40
C ASN A 16 13.79 18.20 19.18
N ARG A 17 13.78 17.04 18.49
CA ARG A 17 13.96 15.73 19.12
C ARG A 17 15.34 15.14 18.86
N GLY A 18 16.21 15.82 18.11
CA GLY A 18 17.53 15.31 17.74
C GLY A 18 17.47 13.99 16.96
N ILE A 19 16.47 13.85 16.06
CA ILE A 19 16.29 12.65 15.24
C ILE A 19 17.47 12.55 14.26
N ARG A 20 18.08 11.38 14.16
CA ARG A 20 19.28 11.12 13.34
C ARG A 20 18.99 10.28 12.10
N ALA A 21 17.83 9.62 12.04
CA ALA A 21 17.39 8.86 10.90
C ALA A 21 15.86 8.72 10.91
N VAL A 22 15.26 8.60 9.73
CA VAL A 22 13.83 8.28 9.55
C VAL A 22 13.72 6.92 8.88
N VAL A 23 12.98 6.02 9.51
CA VAL A 23 12.62 4.71 8.93
C VAL A 23 11.17 4.77 8.46
N ASP A 24 10.99 4.74 7.15
CA ASP A 24 9.65 4.75 6.53
C ASP A 24 9.10 3.33 6.39
N CYS A 25 8.20 2.96 7.29
CA CYS A 25 7.44 1.71 7.27
C CYS A 25 6.00 1.91 6.80
N THR A 26 5.68 3.04 6.16
CA THR A 26 4.31 3.38 5.77
C THR A 26 3.77 2.44 4.70
N HIS A 27 2.46 2.49 4.48
CA HIS A 27 1.82 1.68 3.44
C HIS A 27 2.42 2.02 2.06
N PRO A 28 2.71 1.04 1.16
CA PRO A 28 3.34 1.31 -0.15
C PRO A 28 2.63 2.36 -1.00
N PHE A 29 1.32 2.54 -0.81
CA PHE A 29 0.51 3.57 -1.49
C PHE A 29 0.46 4.91 -0.75
N ALA A 30 1.22 5.10 0.32
CA ALA A 30 1.34 6.38 1.02
C ALA A 30 2.44 7.26 0.41
N ALA A 31 2.51 7.33 -0.93
CA ALA A 31 3.57 8.01 -1.68
C ALA A 31 3.83 9.45 -1.22
N GLN A 32 2.77 10.21 -0.89
CA GLN A 32 2.92 11.57 -0.41
C GLN A 32 3.64 11.64 0.95
N VAL A 33 3.37 10.69 1.85
CA VAL A 33 4.03 10.64 3.17
C VAL A 33 5.51 10.29 2.99
N SER A 34 5.81 9.29 2.16
CA SER A 34 7.20 8.90 1.84
C SER A 34 7.97 10.06 1.21
N HIS A 35 7.36 10.76 0.24
CA HIS A 35 7.98 11.91 -0.40
C HIS A 35 8.26 13.05 0.59
N THR A 36 7.31 13.36 1.47
CA THR A 36 7.49 14.38 2.51
C THR A 36 8.61 14.00 3.49
N ALA A 37 8.70 12.71 3.86
CA ALA A 37 9.75 12.20 4.74
C ALA A 37 11.14 12.24 4.08
N MET A 38 11.25 11.85 2.80
CA MET A 38 12.50 11.98 2.03
C MET A 38 12.97 13.44 1.98
N LEU A 39 12.07 14.35 1.62
CA LEU A 39 12.39 15.77 1.53
C LEU A 39 12.84 16.35 2.88
N ALA A 40 12.19 15.97 3.99
CA ALA A 40 12.59 16.40 5.33
C ALA A 40 14.01 15.90 5.68
N CYS A 41 14.33 14.64 5.33
CA CYS A 41 15.66 14.08 5.54
C CYS A 41 16.73 14.79 4.69
N ASP A 42 16.42 15.08 3.43
CA ASP A 42 17.31 15.81 2.53
C ASP A 42 17.61 17.23 3.06
N CYS A 43 16.58 17.95 3.54
CA CYS A 43 16.74 19.29 4.10
C CYS A 43 17.57 19.31 5.39
N THR A 44 17.53 18.26 6.19
CA THR A 44 18.20 18.18 7.50
C THR A 44 19.51 17.39 7.47
N GLY A 45 19.83 16.76 6.33
CA GLY A 45 21.05 15.95 6.18
C GLY A 45 21.05 14.65 6.97
N ILE A 46 19.89 14.14 7.39
CA ILE A 46 19.79 12.88 8.11
C ILE A 46 19.41 11.71 7.17
N SER A 47 19.68 10.49 7.62
CA SER A 47 19.42 9.29 6.82
C SER A 47 17.92 9.01 6.67
N TYR A 48 17.49 8.70 5.44
CA TYR A 48 16.17 8.11 5.15
C TYR A 48 16.32 6.65 4.73
N ILE A 49 15.51 5.77 5.29
CA ILE A 49 15.49 4.33 4.98
C ILE A 49 14.06 3.89 4.73
N ARG A 50 13.81 3.31 3.57
CA ARG A 50 12.55 2.65 3.28
C ARG A 50 12.60 1.18 3.70
N LEU A 51 11.71 0.77 4.61
CA LEU A 51 11.43 -0.67 4.81
C LEU A 51 10.36 -1.10 3.81
N GLU A 52 10.79 -1.81 2.75
CA GLU A 52 9.88 -2.26 1.69
C GLU A 52 9.24 -3.60 2.09
N ARG A 53 7.95 -3.72 1.88
CA ARG A 53 7.23 -4.97 2.10
C ARG A 53 7.47 -5.90 0.93
N GLU A 54 7.56 -7.19 1.18
CA GLU A 54 7.67 -8.21 0.15
C GLU A 54 6.61 -8.02 -0.94
N THR A 55 7.04 -8.13 -2.18
CA THR A 55 6.17 -7.99 -3.35
C THR A 55 5.53 -9.33 -3.66
N LEU A 56 4.23 -9.39 -3.86
CA LEU A 56 3.53 -10.60 -4.25
C LEU A 56 3.93 -11.03 -5.67
N LYS A 57 4.21 -12.30 -5.84
CA LYS A 57 4.36 -12.92 -7.14
C LYS A 57 2.97 -13.14 -7.74
N ALA A 58 2.40 -12.10 -8.34
CA ALA A 58 1.04 -12.17 -8.90
C ALA A 58 0.89 -13.22 -10.04
N ALA A 59 2.00 -13.71 -10.59
CA ALA A 59 2.01 -14.84 -11.53
C ALA A 59 1.47 -16.13 -10.90
N ASP A 60 1.43 -16.22 -9.57
CA ASP A 60 0.94 -17.40 -8.87
C ASP A 60 -0.60 -17.48 -8.83
N TYR A 61 -1.31 -16.41 -9.27
CA TYR A 61 -2.77 -16.36 -9.21
C TYR A 61 -3.37 -16.23 -10.62
N PRO A 62 -4.19 -17.19 -11.06
CA PRO A 62 -4.89 -17.10 -12.36
C PRO A 62 -5.87 -15.92 -12.37
N GLY A 63 -6.06 -15.31 -13.54
CA GLY A 63 -7.02 -14.22 -13.75
C GLY A 63 -6.62 -12.85 -13.20
N VAL A 64 -5.34 -12.68 -12.78
CA VAL A 64 -4.84 -11.38 -12.33
C VAL A 64 -4.41 -10.50 -13.50
N MET A 65 -5.02 -9.33 -13.59
CA MET A 65 -4.69 -8.25 -14.51
C MET A 65 -3.98 -7.14 -13.74
N ARG A 66 -2.72 -6.86 -14.07
CA ARG A 66 -1.94 -5.78 -13.44
C ARG A 66 -2.21 -4.46 -14.13
N THR A 67 -2.30 -3.40 -13.33
CA THR A 67 -2.44 -2.03 -13.82
C THR A 67 -1.43 -1.12 -13.11
N PRO A 68 -0.80 -0.18 -13.81
CA PRO A 68 0.25 0.67 -13.24
C PRO A 68 -0.28 1.67 -12.20
N ASP A 69 -1.55 2.06 -12.31
CA ASP A 69 -2.17 3.09 -11.48
C ASP A 69 -3.69 2.94 -11.37
N PHE A 70 -4.30 3.81 -10.57
CA PHE A 70 -5.76 3.83 -10.35
C PHE A 70 -6.54 4.23 -11.61
N GLU A 71 -6.00 5.09 -12.44
CA GLU A 71 -6.65 5.53 -13.69
C GLU A 71 -6.73 4.39 -14.70
N ALA A 72 -5.64 3.64 -14.89
CA ALA A 72 -5.62 2.46 -15.74
C ALA A 72 -6.56 1.37 -15.22
N ALA A 73 -6.58 1.16 -13.89
CA ALA A 73 -7.51 0.22 -13.26
C ALA A 73 -8.96 0.63 -13.47
N ALA A 74 -9.30 1.91 -13.32
CA ALA A 74 -10.65 2.41 -13.51
C ALA A 74 -11.13 2.27 -14.96
N ARG A 75 -10.24 2.56 -15.96
CA ARG A 75 -10.55 2.32 -17.38
C ARG A 75 -10.82 0.83 -17.66
N LEU A 76 -10.00 -0.06 -17.10
CA LEU A 76 -10.20 -1.50 -17.23
C LEU A 76 -11.53 -1.93 -16.60
N VAL A 77 -11.83 -1.46 -15.38
CA VAL A 77 -13.07 -1.76 -14.67
C VAL A 77 -14.29 -1.30 -15.47
N ALA A 78 -14.24 -0.12 -16.08
CA ALA A 78 -15.35 0.40 -16.89
C ALA A 78 -15.73 -0.49 -18.11
N SER A 79 -14.83 -1.38 -18.54
CA SER A 79 -15.08 -2.36 -19.61
C SER A 79 -15.54 -3.73 -19.09
N LEU A 80 -15.65 -3.91 -17.76
CA LEU A 80 -16.11 -5.17 -17.17
C LEU A 80 -17.64 -5.15 -17.02
N GLU A 81 -18.20 -6.35 -16.93
CA GLU A 81 -19.62 -6.56 -16.66
C GLU A 81 -19.83 -7.17 -15.27
N GLY A 82 -21.06 -7.06 -14.76
CA GLY A 82 -21.45 -7.62 -13.47
C GLY A 82 -21.08 -6.73 -12.29
N THR A 83 -20.69 -7.34 -11.18
CA THR A 83 -20.37 -6.66 -9.92
C THR A 83 -18.87 -6.60 -9.69
N VAL A 84 -18.33 -5.41 -9.53
CA VAL A 84 -16.90 -5.19 -9.21
C VAL A 84 -16.76 -4.72 -7.77
N MET A 85 -16.03 -5.49 -6.96
CA MET A 85 -15.72 -5.08 -5.58
C MET A 85 -14.42 -4.29 -5.52
N LEU A 86 -14.50 -3.04 -5.07
CA LEU A 86 -13.37 -2.13 -4.90
C LEU A 86 -12.81 -2.23 -3.47
N THR A 87 -11.62 -2.80 -3.29
CA THR A 87 -10.95 -2.93 -1.98
C THR A 87 -9.79 -1.95 -1.83
N ILE A 88 -9.92 -0.77 -2.42
CA ILE A 88 -8.87 0.24 -2.57
C ILE A 88 -8.97 1.38 -1.55
N GLY A 89 -10.01 1.39 -0.74
CA GLY A 89 -10.33 2.49 0.18
C GLY A 89 -11.03 3.66 -0.53
N VAL A 90 -11.62 4.55 0.25
CA VAL A 90 -12.51 5.62 -0.25
C VAL A 90 -11.79 6.73 -1.02
N LYS A 91 -10.50 6.96 -0.77
CA LYS A 91 -9.74 8.08 -1.38
C LYS A 91 -9.76 8.08 -2.91
N HIS A 92 -9.69 6.89 -3.51
CA HIS A 92 -9.61 6.70 -4.96
C HIS A 92 -10.93 6.26 -5.60
N LEU A 93 -12.00 6.18 -4.80
CA LEU A 93 -13.33 5.78 -5.28
C LEU A 93 -13.85 6.71 -6.40
N PRO A 94 -13.73 8.05 -6.32
CA PRO A 94 -14.22 8.95 -7.36
C PRO A 94 -13.71 8.59 -8.76
N ILE A 95 -12.44 8.20 -8.89
CA ILE A 95 -11.82 7.82 -10.19
C ILE A 95 -12.62 6.69 -10.87
N PHE A 96 -13.10 5.72 -10.10
CA PHE A 96 -13.87 4.59 -10.63
C PHE A 96 -15.32 4.98 -10.95
N ILE A 97 -15.91 5.85 -10.15
CA ILE A 97 -17.26 6.37 -10.40
C ILE A 97 -17.29 7.21 -11.66
N ASP A 98 -16.32 8.14 -11.82
CA ASP A 98 -16.24 9.05 -12.98
C ASP A 98 -16.00 8.34 -14.31
N LYS A 99 -15.30 7.19 -14.28
CA LYS A 99 -15.03 6.38 -15.48
C LYS A 99 -16.17 5.43 -15.84
N ARG A 100 -17.11 5.20 -14.94
CA ARG A 100 -18.24 4.31 -15.19
C ARG A 100 -19.23 4.93 -16.17
N CYS A 101 -19.54 4.23 -17.22
CA CYS A 101 -20.57 4.63 -18.21
C CYS A 101 -21.90 3.92 -17.89
N GLY A 102 -22.80 4.62 -17.22
CA GLY A 102 -24.13 4.05 -16.87
C GLY A 102 -24.10 3.15 -15.62
N PRO A 103 -25.08 2.24 -15.46
CA PRO A 103 -25.22 1.42 -14.27
C PRO A 103 -24.24 0.23 -14.20
N ASN A 104 -23.62 -0.14 -15.30
CA ASN A 104 -22.67 -1.24 -15.38
C ASN A 104 -21.21 -0.75 -15.49
N PRO A 105 -20.26 -1.45 -14.83
CA PRO A 105 -20.50 -2.49 -13.81
C PRO A 105 -21.12 -1.92 -12.53
N ARG A 106 -21.82 -2.74 -11.74
CA ARG A 106 -22.18 -2.41 -10.36
C ARG A 106 -20.91 -2.32 -9.54
N LEU A 107 -20.71 -1.23 -8.83
CA LEU A 107 -19.52 -1.03 -7.98
C LEU A 107 -19.88 -1.20 -6.50
N VAL A 108 -19.25 -2.13 -5.83
CA VAL A 108 -19.36 -2.34 -4.38
C VAL A 108 -18.07 -1.89 -3.73
N ALA A 109 -18.12 -0.91 -2.83
CA ALA A 109 -16.94 -0.37 -2.16
C ALA A 109 -16.73 -1.00 -0.79
N ARG A 110 -15.59 -1.69 -0.59
CA ARG A 110 -15.16 -2.13 0.74
C ARG A 110 -14.21 -1.11 1.34
N VAL A 111 -14.66 -0.47 2.41
CA VAL A 111 -13.99 0.66 3.07
C VAL A 111 -13.80 0.40 4.57
N LEU A 112 -13.01 1.24 5.24
CA LEU A 112 -12.90 1.18 6.70
C LEU A 112 -14.23 1.59 7.36
N PRO A 113 -14.60 0.98 8.51
CA PRO A 113 -15.81 1.31 9.27
C PRO A 113 -15.62 2.65 10.03
N HIS A 114 -15.47 3.71 9.28
CA HIS A 114 -15.33 5.08 9.79
C HIS A 114 -16.45 5.95 9.18
N PRO A 115 -17.12 6.81 9.97
CA PRO A 115 -18.21 7.65 9.45
C PRO A 115 -17.86 8.41 8.17
N ASP A 116 -16.67 9.03 8.13
CA ASP A 116 -16.20 9.75 6.94
C ASP A 116 -16.04 8.85 5.70
N SER A 117 -15.66 7.58 5.89
CA SER A 117 -15.50 6.66 4.77
C SER A 117 -16.86 6.33 4.16
N VAL A 118 -17.86 6.09 5.00
CA VAL A 118 -19.24 5.82 4.56
C VAL A 118 -19.85 7.07 3.92
N ALA A 119 -19.71 8.22 4.58
CA ALA A 119 -20.22 9.49 4.05
C ALA A 119 -19.64 9.82 2.66
N ARG A 120 -18.33 9.58 2.45
CA ARG A 120 -17.71 9.77 1.13
C ARG A 120 -18.23 8.79 0.08
N CYS A 121 -18.49 7.54 0.43
CA CYS A 121 -19.10 6.58 -0.50
C CYS A 121 -20.49 7.07 -0.95
N LEU A 122 -21.32 7.51 -0.02
CA LEU A 122 -22.64 8.07 -0.31
C LEU A 122 -22.55 9.34 -1.17
N ALA A 123 -21.61 10.24 -0.84
CA ALA A 123 -21.36 11.45 -1.62
C ALA A 123 -20.88 11.16 -3.05
N CYS A 124 -20.22 10.01 -3.29
CA CYS A 124 -19.88 9.52 -4.61
C CYS A 124 -21.05 8.86 -5.36
N GLY A 125 -22.25 8.80 -4.75
CA GLY A 125 -23.45 8.23 -5.38
C GLY A 125 -23.56 6.70 -5.28
N LEU A 126 -22.81 6.06 -4.37
CA LEU A 126 -23.05 4.64 -4.07
C LEU A 126 -24.30 4.49 -3.21
N ALA A 127 -25.11 3.47 -3.51
CA ALA A 127 -26.23 3.08 -2.67
C ALA A 127 -25.73 2.45 -1.34
N PRO A 128 -26.47 2.55 -0.24
CA PRO A 128 -26.07 1.96 1.05
C PRO A 128 -25.73 0.48 0.97
N GLU A 129 -26.47 -0.30 0.16
CA GLU A 129 -26.26 -1.73 -0.11
C GLU A 129 -24.95 -2.04 -0.88
N ASP A 130 -24.33 -1.04 -1.49
CA ASP A 130 -23.05 -1.15 -2.21
C ASP A 130 -21.87 -0.73 -1.34
N ILE A 131 -22.09 -0.49 -0.05
CA ILE A 131 -21.04 -0.06 0.89
C ILE A 131 -20.80 -1.14 1.94
N VAL A 132 -19.59 -1.71 1.92
CA VAL A 132 -19.12 -2.72 2.86
C VAL A 132 -18.10 -2.10 3.82
N ALA A 133 -18.54 -1.70 5.01
CA ALA A 133 -17.70 -1.04 5.99
C ALA A 133 -17.05 -2.05 6.95
N LEU A 134 -15.85 -2.54 6.63
CA LEU A 134 -15.14 -3.58 7.38
C LEU A 134 -13.63 -3.27 7.49
N LYS A 135 -13.01 -3.69 8.61
CA LYS A 135 -11.57 -3.55 8.85
C LYS A 135 -10.89 -4.92 8.81
N GLY A 136 -10.06 -5.14 7.77
CA GLY A 136 -9.23 -6.34 7.62
C GLY A 136 -7.93 -6.31 8.43
N PRO A 137 -7.02 -7.28 8.18
CA PRO A 137 -7.07 -8.26 7.10
C PRO A 137 -8.10 -9.37 7.35
N PHE A 138 -8.53 -10.05 6.28
CA PHE A 138 -9.51 -11.13 6.32
C PHE A 138 -8.93 -12.41 5.72
N SER A 139 -9.42 -13.56 6.17
CA SER A 139 -9.07 -14.88 5.62
C SER A 139 -9.55 -15.05 4.17
N VAL A 140 -9.04 -16.06 3.49
CA VAL A 140 -9.50 -16.49 2.16
C VAL A 140 -10.99 -16.81 2.20
N ASP A 141 -11.43 -17.61 3.18
CA ASP A 141 -12.84 -18.02 3.30
C ASP A 141 -13.79 -16.84 3.51
N PHE A 142 -13.40 -15.86 4.32
CA PHE A 142 -14.22 -14.66 4.49
C PHE A 142 -14.32 -13.85 3.19
N ASN A 143 -13.21 -13.65 2.48
CA ASN A 143 -13.22 -12.96 1.19
C ASN A 143 -14.09 -13.72 0.19
N ARG A 144 -13.99 -15.05 0.15
CA ARG A 144 -14.79 -15.92 -0.73
C ARG A 144 -16.28 -15.81 -0.43
N ALA A 145 -16.69 -15.91 0.83
CA ALA A 145 -18.08 -15.75 1.25
C ALA A 145 -18.63 -14.38 0.85
N LEU A 146 -17.84 -13.31 1.08
CA LEU A 146 -18.23 -11.95 0.72
C LEU A 146 -18.38 -11.78 -0.79
N PHE A 147 -17.48 -12.37 -1.59
CA PHE A 147 -17.56 -12.29 -3.05
C PHE A 147 -18.80 -13.03 -3.59
N ILE A 148 -19.15 -14.18 -3.00
CA ILE A 148 -20.37 -14.93 -3.35
C ILE A 148 -21.62 -14.11 -3.00
N GLU A 149 -21.71 -13.58 -1.78
CA GLU A 149 -22.87 -12.85 -1.28
C GLU A 149 -23.19 -11.61 -2.14
N TYR A 150 -22.16 -10.91 -2.60
CA TYR A 150 -22.34 -9.74 -3.47
C TYR A 150 -22.37 -10.06 -4.96
N GLY A 151 -22.29 -11.32 -5.36
CA GLY A 151 -22.25 -11.74 -6.77
C GLY A 151 -21.08 -11.14 -7.52
N VAL A 152 -19.90 -11.04 -6.87
CA VAL A 152 -18.70 -10.38 -7.43
C VAL A 152 -18.19 -11.14 -8.64
N THR A 153 -17.99 -10.44 -9.75
CA THR A 153 -17.39 -10.95 -11.00
C THR A 153 -15.96 -10.49 -11.17
N ALA A 154 -15.58 -9.39 -10.51
CA ALA A 154 -14.20 -8.92 -10.45
C ALA A 154 -13.90 -8.20 -9.14
N VAL A 155 -12.66 -8.31 -8.66
CA VAL A 155 -12.16 -7.58 -7.48
C VAL A 155 -11.02 -6.66 -7.86
N VAL A 156 -11.04 -5.43 -7.35
CA VAL A 156 -9.92 -4.47 -7.48
C VAL A 156 -9.21 -4.37 -6.15
N THR A 157 -7.91 -4.59 -6.15
CA THR A 157 -7.06 -4.49 -4.96
C THR A 157 -5.73 -3.82 -5.25
N LYS A 158 -5.09 -3.32 -4.20
CA LYS A 158 -3.74 -2.72 -4.26
C LYS A 158 -2.68 -3.76 -3.92
N GLU A 159 -1.53 -3.68 -4.56
CA GLU A 159 -0.37 -4.50 -4.20
C GLU A 159 0.23 -4.01 -2.87
N SER A 160 -0.38 -4.41 -1.75
CA SER A 160 0.04 -4.02 -0.40
C SER A 160 0.84 -5.09 0.34
N GLY A 161 1.17 -6.20 -0.34
CA GLY A 161 1.84 -7.37 0.23
C GLY A 161 0.91 -8.21 1.11
N THR A 162 1.47 -9.28 1.68
CA THR A 162 0.74 -10.24 2.54
C THR A 162 0.13 -9.58 3.77
N ILE A 163 0.86 -8.68 4.44
CA ILE A 163 0.37 -7.91 5.59
C ILE A 163 -0.89 -7.10 5.25
N GLY A 164 -1.06 -6.68 4.01
CA GLY A 164 -2.25 -5.98 3.52
C GLY A 164 -3.40 -6.91 3.13
N GLY A 165 -3.22 -8.23 3.25
CA GLY A 165 -4.21 -9.25 2.87
C GLY A 165 -4.53 -9.24 1.37
N THR A 166 -3.55 -8.89 0.53
CA THR A 166 -3.72 -8.92 -0.93
C THR A 166 -3.76 -10.36 -1.43
N ASP A 167 -2.87 -11.22 -0.91
CA ASP A 167 -2.80 -12.65 -1.15
C ASP A 167 -4.14 -13.35 -0.90
N ALA A 168 -4.72 -13.18 0.30
CA ALA A 168 -6.00 -13.80 0.65
C ALA A 168 -7.16 -13.36 -0.29
N LYS A 169 -7.12 -12.14 -0.82
CA LYS A 169 -8.13 -11.68 -1.80
C LYS A 169 -7.92 -12.31 -3.18
N LEU A 170 -6.66 -12.38 -3.63
CA LEU A 170 -6.33 -12.99 -4.92
C LEU A 170 -6.61 -14.50 -4.90
N GLU A 171 -6.26 -15.17 -3.81
CA GLU A 171 -6.56 -16.61 -3.60
C GLU A 171 -8.08 -16.86 -3.63
N ALA A 172 -8.87 -16.08 -2.87
CA ALA A 172 -10.33 -16.19 -2.87
C ALA A 172 -10.92 -15.97 -4.27
N ALA A 173 -10.40 -15.00 -5.01
CA ALA A 173 -10.84 -14.71 -6.37
C ALA A 173 -10.48 -15.85 -7.33
N ALA A 174 -9.26 -16.39 -7.23
CA ALA A 174 -8.80 -17.52 -8.04
C ALA A 174 -9.67 -18.78 -7.82
N GLN A 175 -10.00 -19.11 -6.57
CA GLN A 175 -10.86 -20.23 -6.22
C GLN A 175 -12.27 -20.12 -6.79
N LEU A 176 -12.78 -18.91 -6.99
CA LEU A 176 -14.08 -18.63 -7.55
C LEU A 176 -14.07 -18.37 -9.06
N GLY A 177 -12.91 -18.36 -9.71
CA GLY A 177 -12.77 -17.98 -11.11
C GLY A 177 -13.08 -16.49 -11.39
N ILE A 178 -13.00 -15.63 -10.37
CA ILE A 178 -13.27 -14.19 -10.46
C ILE A 178 -12.03 -13.45 -10.98
N LYS A 179 -12.22 -12.46 -11.84
CA LYS A 179 -11.14 -11.61 -12.34
C LYS A 179 -10.58 -10.75 -11.20
N SER A 180 -9.27 -10.56 -11.17
CA SER A 180 -8.60 -9.69 -10.20
C SER A 180 -7.86 -8.57 -10.90
N VAL A 181 -8.16 -7.32 -10.56
CA VAL A 181 -7.42 -6.13 -11.02
C VAL A 181 -6.47 -5.71 -9.91
N LEU A 182 -5.18 -5.90 -10.12
CA LEU A 182 -4.13 -5.59 -9.15
C LEU A 182 -3.44 -4.28 -9.53
N ILE A 183 -3.63 -3.25 -8.71
CA ILE A 183 -2.96 -1.96 -8.89
C ILE A 183 -1.55 -2.05 -8.34
N GLU A 184 -0.55 -1.80 -9.18
CA GLU A 184 0.86 -1.85 -8.80
C GLU A 184 1.22 -0.73 -7.83
N ARG A 185 2.28 -0.96 -7.04
CA ARG A 185 2.82 0.07 -6.13
C ARG A 185 3.34 1.25 -6.94
N PRO A 186 3.12 2.48 -6.47
CA PRO A 186 3.79 3.63 -7.07
C PRO A 186 5.30 3.47 -6.94
N ARG A 187 6.02 3.73 -8.03
CA ARG A 187 7.48 3.69 -8.03
C ARG A 187 8.01 5.01 -7.49
N LEU A 188 8.74 4.96 -6.39
CA LEU A 188 9.44 6.09 -5.80
C LEU A 188 10.94 5.78 -5.79
N ASN A 189 11.75 6.80 -6.02
CA ASN A 189 13.21 6.68 -5.98
C ASN A 189 13.68 6.86 -4.52
N TYR A 190 13.67 5.76 -3.77
CA TYR A 190 14.19 5.75 -2.41
C TYR A 190 15.72 5.72 -2.42
N SER A 191 16.36 6.53 -1.58
CA SER A 191 17.82 6.55 -1.44
C SER A 191 18.36 5.23 -0.87
N VAL A 192 17.68 4.68 0.12
CA VAL A 192 18.04 3.41 0.77
C VAL A 192 16.76 2.57 0.96
N VAL A 193 16.83 1.31 0.56
CA VAL A 193 15.75 0.33 0.73
C VAL A 193 16.27 -0.86 1.50
N ALA A 194 15.52 -1.27 2.52
CA ALA A 194 15.74 -2.49 3.30
C ALA A 194 14.52 -3.40 3.13
N ASP A 195 14.77 -4.69 2.96
CA ASP A 195 13.72 -5.70 2.77
C ASP A 195 13.25 -6.29 4.12
N THR A 196 14.10 -6.22 5.15
CA THR A 196 13.81 -6.74 6.49
C THR A 196 14.10 -5.72 7.59
N VAL A 197 13.49 -5.93 8.75
CA VAL A 197 13.78 -5.12 9.96
C VAL A 197 15.25 -5.28 10.36
N GLN A 198 15.83 -6.47 10.17
CA GLN A 198 17.23 -6.73 10.48
C GLN A 198 18.17 -5.87 9.59
N ASP A 199 17.85 -5.72 8.30
CA ASP A 199 18.64 -4.86 7.40
C ASP A 199 18.58 -3.39 7.82
N VAL A 200 17.41 -2.92 8.27
CA VAL A 200 17.26 -1.56 8.83
C VAL A 200 18.15 -1.38 10.05
N ILE A 201 18.12 -2.35 10.98
CA ILE A 201 18.93 -2.32 12.20
C ILE A 201 20.42 -2.29 11.85
N CYS A 202 20.88 -3.20 10.99
CA CYS A 202 22.27 -3.26 10.52
C CYS A 202 22.71 -1.94 9.87
N TYR A 203 21.87 -1.34 9.02
CA TYR A 203 22.17 -0.07 8.40
C TYR A 203 22.34 1.06 9.42
N LEU A 204 21.43 1.17 10.39
CA LEU A 204 21.47 2.20 11.43
C LEU A 204 22.69 2.07 12.33
N PHE A 205 23.08 0.85 12.69
CA PHE A 205 24.30 0.60 13.48
C PHE A 205 25.57 0.95 12.70
N ASN A 206 25.65 0.62 11.41
CA ASN A 206 26.80 0.93 10.58
C ASN A 206 26.97 2.45 10.37
N GLN A 207 25.89 3.20 10.26
CA GLN A 207 25.92 4.67 10.22
C GLN A 207 26.35 5.27 11.56
N GLY A 208 26.03 4.64 12.69
CA GLY A 208 26.44 5.04 14.05
C GLY A 208 27.89 4.70 14.38
N CYS A 209 28.49 3.71 13.72
CA CYS A 209 29.87 3.25 13.95
C CYS A 209 30.94 4.15 13.29
N SER A 210 30.55 5.14 12.50
CA SER A 210 31.48 6.10 11.88
C SER A 210 31.99 7.21 12.81
N THR A 211 31.58 7.21 14.09
CA THR A 211 32.11 8.12 15.11
C THR A 211 32.64 7.38 16.34
N LYS A 212 33.96 7.15 16.35
CA LYS A 212 34.86 6.67 17.42
C LYS A 212 35.00 5.15 17.51
N GLY A 213 36.23 4.74 17.20
CA GLY A 213 36.68 3.38 17.24
C GLY A 213 36.50 2.70 18.59
N THR A 214 36.12 1.46 18.49
CA THR A 214 36.68 0.34 19.28
C THR A 214 36.35 -0.94 18.52
N ALA A 215 37.38 -1.67 18.17
CA ALA A 215 37.29 -3.01 17.60
C ALA A 215 36.66 -3.96 18.61
N LEU A 216 35.85 -4.87 18.12
CA LEU A 216 35.71 -6.28 18.49
C LEU A 216 34.33 -6.76 18.03
N VAL A 217 34.28 -7.57 17.03
CA VAL A 217 34.05 -9.02 17.04
C VAL A 217 33.96 -9.49 15.60
N ASP A 218 34.88 -10.35 15.21
CA ASP A 218 34.80 -11.20 14.05
C ASP A 218 33.58 -12.12 14.20
N ASP A 219 32.60 -11.98 13.31
CA ASP A 219 31.75 -13.09 13.00
C ASP A 219 31.28 -12.97 11.55
N LYS A 220 31.51 -14.05 10.80
CA LYS A 220 31.13 -14.20 9.41
C LYS A 220 29.61 -14.20 9.30
N ALA A 221 29.02 -13.04 9.18
CA ALA A 221 27.62 -12.88 8.87
C ALA A 221 27.47 -12.15 7.54
N THR A 222 26.76 -12.80 6.64
CA THR A 222 26.23 -12.34 5.34
C THR A 222 26.02 -10.83 5.28
N ALA A 223 26.63 -10.19 4.28
CA ALA A 223 26.45 -8.77 4.00
C ALA A 223 24.95 -8.43 3.84
N PRO A 224 24.47 -7.36 4.47
CA PRO A 224 23.07 -6.97 4.38
C PRO A 224 22.72 -6.61 2.93
N LEU A 225 21.57 -7.15 2.44
CA LEU A 225 20.98 -6.84 1.13
C LEU A 225 20.34 -5.43 1.17
N VAL A 226 21.17 -4.42 1.32
CA VAL A 226 20.73 -3.01 1.21
C VAL A 226 20.98 -2.56 -0.21
N ARG A 227 19.92 -2.25 -0.96
CA ARG A 227 20.02 -1.75 -2.32
C ARG A 227 20.15 -0.22 -2.30
N GLN A 228 21.25 0.28 -2.82
CA GLN A 228 21.37 1.70 -3.16
C GLN A 228 20.92 1.90 -4.60
N SER A 229 19.97 2.79 -4.83
CA SER A 229 19.59 3.19 -6.20
C SER A 229 20.76 3.95 -6.82
N ARG A 230 21.35 3.39 -7.88
CA ARG A 230 22.29 4.12 -8.73
C ARG A 230 21.48 5.05 -9.64
N HIS A 231 21.90 6.30 -9.69
CA HIS A 231 21.45 7.30 -10.66
C HIS A 231 21.79 6.89 -12.09
#